data_3011baa6dc1d672598679434777d0d70
#
_entry.id   3011baa6dc1d672598679434777d0d70
#
_cell.length_a   1.000
_cell.length_b   1.000
_cell.length_c   1.000
_cell.angle_alpha   90.00
_cell.angle_beta   90.00
_cell.angle_gamma   90.00
#
_symmetry.space_group_name_H-M   'P 1'
#
loop_
_entity.id
_entity.type
_entity.pdbx_description
1 polymer ?
#
loop_
_entity_poly.entity_id
_entity_poly.type
_entity_poly.pdbx_seq_one_letter_code
_entity_poly.pdbx_strand_id
1 'polypeptide(L)'
;RQMCIRDSNKGTLQEKIAQLVNDKRIEGISDMRDESNQKGIRLVIELKKGVIPQVVLNNLYKYTSLQTTFGANNLALVNGVPKCLSLREMLQHYIDHQVDVVTRRTRFDLKKAQARAHILEGYLMALDHIDEVISIIRSSQTDSEASSRLIERFGFTPEQTTAILEMKLRRLTGLERDKIQEELDGLRRAIAYYEDLLAHEEKILGVIKEEMREISKKFGDKRRTEISQVEKDLDVEDLIADEDMVVTITHTGYVKRIPVAAYRAQKRGGKGVSGVNLKEDDVIDEMFIASTHEYVLFFSSKGKVYRLKVHELPVGTRQARGTAIVNLLPFEEGEKIASVISCREFPADEYLMFATKSGMVKKTVMSAYDRSRRDGLIAINLRDDDALLNVRRVREGDKIILATTAGKAIMFSEEQVRATGRDTSGVRGIGMKDGVSVLGMEVTNGNGDLFVITERGYGKRTPVADYPEQNRGGQGVYTIQMTERKGNLAAMKTVGPQHELFIVTEGATVIRVKTDEISQTGRATQGVKMMTVDDNDRICAVARMTAAKEKPEGEGAEAAVDTEEAPVDLGDGNDMPEDLLDE
;
A
#
# COMPACT_ATOMS: atom_id res chain seq x y z
N ARG A 1 -10.77 -8.48 11.83
CA ARG A 1 -11.62 -7.33 11.45
C ARG A 1 -12.66 -7.68 10.38
N GLN A 2 -12.45 -8.71 9.58
CA GLN A 2 -13.44 -9.21 8.62
C GLN A 2 -14.31 -10.26 9.29
N MET A 3 -15.61 -10.04 9.33
CA MET A 3 -16.55 -11.07 9.70
C MET A 3 -16.99 -11.83 8.45
N CYS A 4 -17.09 -13.16 8.57
CA CYS A 4 -17.61 -13.98 7.51
C CYS A 4 -19.07 -13.59 7.21
N ILE A 5 -19.49 -13.61 5.95
CA ILE A 5 -20.90 -13.42 5.55
C ILE A 5 -21.84 -14.32 6.35
N ARG A 6 -21.37 -15.51 6.73
CA ARG A 6 -22.12 -16.46 7.59
C ARG A 6 -22.58 -15.84 8.92
N ASP A 7 -21.77 -14.96 9.51
CA ASP A 7 -22.03 -14.37 10.82
C ASP A 7 -22.78 -13.03 10.70
N SER A 8 -23.00 -12.53 9.48
CA SER A 8 -23.76 -11.31 9.18
C SER A 8 -25.20 -11.66 8.81
N ASN A 9 -26.12 -10.75 9.13
CA ASN A 9 -27.48 -10.87 8.63
C ASN A 9 -27.48 -10.59 7.11
N LYS A 10 -27.59 -11.67 6.32
CA LYS A 10 -27.53 -11.63 4.86
C LYS A 10 -28.62 -10.74 4.25
N GLY A 11 -29.85 -10.80 4.77
CA GLY A 11 -30.96 -9.98 4.29
C GLY A 11 -30.68 -8.47 4.46
N THR A 12 -30.30 -8.07 5.66
CA THR A 12 -29.96 -6.67 5.96
C THR A 12 -28.76 -6.18 5.13
N LEU A 13 -27.79 -7.06 4.83
CA LEU A 13 -26.64 -6.72 3.96
C LEU A 13 -27.10 -6.45 2.52
N GLN A 14 -27.98 -7.31 1.97
CA GLN A 14 -28.52 -7.14 0.63
C GLN A 14 -29.35 -5.86 0.49
N GLU A 15 -30.25 -5.61 1.45
CA GLU A 15 -31.03 -4.37 1.49
C GLU A 15 -30.13 -3.13 1.55
N LYS A 16 -29.07 -3.17 2.36
CA LYS A 16 -28.12 -2.07 2.46
C LYS A 16 -27.36 -1.83 1.17
N ILE A 17 -26.93 -2.87 0.49
CA ILE A 17 -26.27 -2.75 -0.82
C ILE A 17 -27.23 -2.14 -1.83
N ALA A 18 -28.47 -2.65 -1.92
CA ALA A 18 -29.48 -2.12 -2.84
C ALA A 18 -29.76 -0.63 -2.57
N GLN A 19 -29.87 -0.24 -1.31
CA GLN A 19 -30.04 1.16 -0.92
C GLN A 19 -28.88 2.04 -1.40
N LEU A 20 -27.64 1.60 -1.17
CA LEU A 20 -26.43 2.35 -1.59
C LEU A 20 -26.30 2.50 -3.10
N VAL A 21 -26.78 1.51 -3.86
CA VAL A 21 -26.85 1.58 -5.34
C VAL A 21 -27.93 2.58 -5.77
N ASN A 22 -29.12 2.56 -5.16
CA ASN A 22 -30.20 3.50 -5.44
C ASN A 22 -29.80 4.95 -5.09
N ASP A 23 -29.09 5.15 -3.98
CA ASP A 23 -28.56 6.44 -3.53
C ASP A 23 -27.35 6.91 -4.37
N LYS A 24 -26.92 6.13 -5.37
CA LYS A 24 -25.74 6.39 -6.21
C LYS A 24 -24.42 6.55 -5.42
N ARG A 25 -24.34 5.95 -4.23
CA ARG A 25 -23.11 5.92 -3.43
C ARG A 25 -22.16 4.81 -3.86
N ILE A 26 -22.71 3.73 -4.41
CA ILE A 26 -21.95 2.65 -5.05
C ILE A 26 -22.45 2.55 -6.48
N GLU A 27 -21.59 2.84 -7.42
CA GLU A 27 -21.87 2.72 -8.85
C GLU A 27 -21.24 1.43 -9.40
N GLY A 28 -21.71 0.98 -10.55
CA GLY A 28 -21.08 -0.14 -11.24
C GLY A 28 -21.69 -1.52 -10.95
N ILE A 29 -22.63 -1.66 -10.04
CA ILE A 29 -23.37 -2.92 -9.82
C ILE A 29 -24.51 -2.99 -10.85
N SER A 30 -24.62 -4.15 -11.53
CA SER A 30 -25.66 -4.46 -12.49
C SER A 30 -26.80 -5.23 -11.86
N ASP A 31 -26.47 -6.29 -11.12
CA ASP A 31 -27.44 -7.19 -10.50
C ASP A 31 -26.86 -7.80 -9.21
N MET A 32 -27.73 -8.28 -8.33
CA MET A 32 -27.36 -8.96 -7.11
C MET A 32 -28.29 -10.14 -6.85
N ARG A 33 -27.71 -11.35 -6.76
CA ARG A 33 -28.46 -12.60 -6.55
C ARG A 33 -27.95 -13.35 -5.33
N ASP A 34 -28.89 -13.95 -4.61
CA ASP A 34 -28.61 -14.85 -3.52
C ASP A 34 -28.74 -16.32 -3.98
N GLU A 35 -27.60 -16.96 -4.16
CA GLU A 35 -27.48 -18.37 -4.54
C GLU A 35 -27.15 -19.26 -3.34
N SER A 36 -27.48 -18.83 -2.13
CA SER A 36 -27.21 -19.60 -0.90
C SER A 36 -28.03 -20.89 -0.88
N ASN A 37 -27.38 -21.96 -0.42
CA ASN A 37 -28.00 -23.28 -0.25
C ASN A 37 -27.55 -23.95 1.05
N GLN A 38 -27.93 -25.22 1.26
CA GLN A 38 -27.52 -26.01 2.45
C GLN A 38 -25.99 -26.12 2.60
N LYS A 39 -25.22 -26.04 1.53
CA LYS A 39 -23.74 -26.14 1.56
C LYS A 39 -23.06 -24.82 2.00
N GLY A 40 -23.77 -23.69 1.94
CA GLY A 40 -23.21 -22.42 2.37
C GLY A 40 -23.93 -21.19 1.82
N ILE A 41 -23.44 -20.00 2.24
CA ILE A 41 -23.91 -18.70 1.78
C ILE A 41 -23.15 -18.32 0.53
N ARG A 42 -23.87 -17.92 -0.53
CA ARG A 42 -23.31 -17.41 -1.77
C ARG A 42 -24.13 -16.20 -2.25
N LEU A 43 -23.56 -15.03 -2.09
CA LEU A 43 -24.11 -13.78 -2.64
C LEU A 43 -23.30 -13.42 -3.88
N VAL A 44 -23.96 -13.36 -5.04
CA VAL A 44 -23.37 -13.01 -6.32
C VAL A 44 -23.72 -11.55 -6.64
N ILE A 45 -22.71 -10.75 -6.91
CA ILE A 45 -22.85 -9.33 -7.31
C ILE A 45 -22.27 -9.19 -8.70
N GLU A 46 -23.11 -8.90 -9.68
CA GLU A 46 -22.72 -8.69 -11.08
C GLU A 46 -22.38 -7.22 -11.32
N LEU A 47 -21.29 -7.00 -12.03
CA LEU A 47 -20.82 -5.64 -12.33
C LEU A 47 -21.15 -5.25 -13.77
N LYS A 48 -21.37 -3.97 -14.02
CA LYS A 48 -21.52 -3.41 -15.36
C LYS A 48 -20.21 -3.56 -16.14
N LYS A 49 -20.30 -3.67 -17.45
CA LYS A 49 -19.14 -3.79 -18.34
C LYS A 49 -18.22 -2.56 -18.21
N GLY A 50 -16.92 -2.82 -17.98
CA GLY A 50 -15.90 -1.77 -17.85
C GLY A 50 -15.67 -1.24 -16.42
N VAL A 51 -16.36 -1.79 -15.42
CA VAL A 51 -16.15 -1.43 -14.01
C VAL A 51 -15.01 -2.24 -13.41
N ILE A 52 -14.16 -1.61 -12.61
CA ILE A 52 -13.05 -2.25 -11.90
C ILE A 52 -13.59 -2.93 -10.63
N PRO A 53 -13.52 -4.28 -10.53
CA PRO A 53 -14.13 -5.02 -9.41
C PRO A 53 -13.58 -4.61 -8.04
N GLN A 54 -12.28 -4.28 -7.95
CA GLN A 54 -11.62 -3.94 -6.70
C GLN A 54 -12.20 -2.66 -6.09
N VAL A 55 -12.49 -1.64 -6.90
CA VAL A 55 -13.09 -0.38 -6.44
C VAL A 55 -14.48 -0.62 -5.84
N VAL A 56 -15.29 -1.46 -6.51
CA VAL A 56 -16.63 -1.81 -5.98
C VAL A 56 -16.51 -2.59 -4.68
N LEU A 57 -15.58 -3.55 -4.61
CA LEU A 57 -15.33 -4.33 -3.39
C LEU A 57 -14.88 -3.43 -2.23
N ASN A 58 -13.98 -2.51 -2.46
CA ASN A 58 -13.52 -1.55 -1.45
C ASN A 58 -14.66 -0.64 -0.97
N ASN A 59 -15.51 -0.19 -1.89
CA ASN A 59 -16.72 0.58 -1.53
C ASN A 59 -17.70 -0.25 -0.69
N LEU A 60 -17.88 -1.54 -1.02
CA LEU A 60 -18.70 -2.45 -0.23
C LEU A 60 -18.12 -2.66 1.18
N TYR A 61 -16.81 -2.82 1.33
CA TYR A 61 -16.16 -2.89 2.65
C TYR A 61 -16.35 -1.61 3.46
N LYS A 62 -16.25 -0.45 2.83
CA LYS A 62 -16.38 0.84 3.52
C LYS A 62 -17.80 1.16 3.98
N TYR A 63 -18.81 0.87 3.14
CA TYR A 63 -20.17 1.35 3.36
C TYR A 63 -21.12 0.27 3.87
N THR A 64 -20.68 -0.99 3.97
CA THR A 64 -21.52 -2.11 4.44
C THR A 64 -20.88 -2.89 5.58
N SER A 65 -21.63 -3.84 6.14
CA SER A 65 -21.14 -4.75 7.18
C SER A 65 -20.25 -5.89 6.65
N LEU A 66 -19.86 -5.88 5.37
CA LEU A 66 -18.88 -6.85 4.83
C LEU A 66 -17.52 -6.74 5.52
N GLN A 67 -17.17 -5.57 5.99
CA GLN A 67 -16.04 -5.34 6.88
C GLN A 67 -16.53 -4.64 8.14
N THR A 68 -16.25 -5.23 9.30
CA THR A 68 -16.60 -4.66 10.60
C THR A 68 -15.47 -4.84 11.59
N THR A 69 -15.43 -3.99 12.59
CA THR A 69 -14.46 -4.09 13.69
C THR A 69 -15.10 -4.83 14.85
N PHE A 70 -14.38 -5.79 15.41
CA PHE A 70 -14.77 -6.48 16.64
C PHE A 70 -13.87 -6.02 17.79
N GLY A 71 -14.44 -5.30 18.75
CA GLY A 71 -13.77 -4.92 19.98
C GLY A 71 -13.81 -6.07 20.98
N ALA A 72 -12.69 -6.81 21.15
CA ALA A 72 -12.60 -7.85 22.14
C ALA A 72 -12.63 -7.24 23.56
N ASN A 73 -13.70 -7.51 24.31
CA ASN A 73 -13.83 -7.13 25.72
C ASN A 73 -13.80 -8.42 26.55
N ASN A 74 -12.62 -8.79 27.03
CA ASN A 74 -12.40 -10.03 27.79
C ASN A 74 -12.63 -9.76 29.27
N LEU A 75 -13.87 -9.85 29.72
CA LEU A 75 -14.23 -9.76 31.12
C LEU A 75 -14.05 -11.12 31.79
N ALA A 76 -13.27 -11.22 32.85
CA ALA A 76 -13.04 -12.42 33.62
C ALA A 76 -13.00 -12.12 35.12
N LEU A 77 -13.27 -13.17 35.93
CA LEU A 77 -13.13 -13.10 37.37
C LEU A 77 -11.70 -13.50 37.77
N VAL A 78 -11.00 -12.59 38.40
CA VAL A 78 -9.67 -12.85 38.97
C VAL A 78 -9.79 -12.74 40.49
N ASN A 79 -9.61 -13.84 41.19
CA ASN A 79 -9.80 -13.93 42.66
C ASN A 79 -11.16 -13.38 43.13
N GLY A 80 -12.24 -13.71 42.39
CA GLY A 80 -13.60 -13.26 42.69
C GLY A 80 -13.92 -11.83 42.28
N VAL A 81 -12.97 -11.06 41.71
CA VAL A 81 -13.17 -9.68 41.26
C VAL A 81 -13.26 -9.64 39.74
N PRO A 82 -14.32 -9.04 39.15
CA PRO A 82 -14.41 -8.87 37.71
C PRO A 82 -13.38 -7.86 37.20
N LYS A 83 -12.59 -8.27 36.19
CA LYS A 83 -11.58 -7.45 35.52
C LYS A 83 -11.66 -7.60 34.01
N CYS A 84 -11.49 -6.51 33.30
CA CYS A 84 -11.27 -6.54 31.86
C CYS A 84 -9.77 -6.80 31.61
N LEU A 85 -9.45 -7.89 30.94
CA LEU A 85 -8.09 -8.39 30.77
C LEU A 85 -7.66 -8.33 29.30
N SER A 86 -6.41 -7.99 29.06
CA SER A 86 -5.75 -8.25 27.78
C SER A 86 -5.53 -9.76 27.59
N LEU A 87 -5.31 -10.20 26.36
CA LEU A 87 -5.01 -11.61 26.07
C LEU A 87 -3.80 -12.13 26.87
N ARG A 88 -2.77 -11.30 27.01
CA ARG A 88 -1.58 -11.65 27.80
C ARG A 88 -1.92 -11.89 29.25
N GLU A 89 -2.69 -11.01 29.86
CA GLU A 89 -3.10 -11.15 31.26
C GLU A 89 -3.98 -12.39 31.48
N MET A 90 -4.90 -12.69 30.55
CA MET A 90 -5.70 -13.91 30.62
C MET A 90 -4.83 -15.17 30.61
N LEU A 91 -3.85 -15.23 29.73
CA LEU A 91 -2.92 -16.37 29.66
C LEU A 91 -2.07 -16.46 30.94
N GLN A 92 -1.60 -15.33 31.46
CA GLN A 92 -0.82 -15.31 32.71
C GLN A 92 -1.64 -15.83 33.89
N HIS A 93 -2.84 -15.29 34.09
CA HIS A 93 -3.72 -15.75 35.18
C HIS A 93 -4.11 -17.22 35.05
N TYR A 94 -4.26 -17.73 33.82
CA TYR A 94 -4.49 -19.15 33.61
C TYR A 94 -3.28 -20.00 34.02
N ILE A 95 -2.06 -19.59 33.68
CA ILE A 95 -0.82 -20.27 34.09
C ILE A 95 -0.70 -20.26 35.62
N ASP A 96 -0.90 -19.10 36.25
CA ASP A 96 -0.85 -18.95 37.71
C ASP A 96 -1.85 -19.91 38.40
N HIS A 97 -3.06 -19.99 37.86
CA HIS A 97 -4.08 -20.95 38.35
C HIS A 97 -3.65 -22.41 38.18
N GLN A 98 -3.05 -22.77 37.03
CA GLN A 98 -2.56 -24.14 36.82
C GLN A 98 -1.43 -24.48 37.80
N VAL A 99 -0.52 -23.57 38.08
CA VAL A 99 0.55 -23.74 39.07
C VAL A 99 -0.04 -24.02 40.45
N ASP A 100 -1.04 -23.23 40.87
CA ASP A 100 -1.72 -23.47 42.16
C ASP A 100 -2.42 -24.83 42.20
N VAL A 101 -3.16 -25.20 41.15
CA VAL A 101 -3.86 -26.47 41.05
C VAL A 101 -2.89 -27.67 41.10
N VAL A 102 -1.82 -27.65 40.31
CA VAL A 102 -0.80 -28.72 40.29
C VAL A 102 -0.10 -28.80 41.63
N THR A 103 0.25 -27.66 42.24
CA THR A 103 0.88 -27.63 43.59
C THR A 103 -0.03 -28.25 44.62
N ARG A 104 -1.31 -27.89 44.66
CA ARG A 104 -2.29 -28.49 45.63
C ARG A 104 -2.50 -29.97 45.37
N ARG A 105 -2.62 -30.39 44.11
CA ARG A 105 -2.74 -31.80 43.71
C ARG A 105 -1.53 -32.60 44.20
N THR A 106 -0.33 -32.11 43.90
CA THR A 106 0.92 -32.79 44.31
C THR A 106 1.06 -32.87 45.84
N ARG A 107 0.70 -31.83 46.59
CA ARG A 107 0.69 -31.86 48.05
C ARG A 107 -0.29 -32.89 48.62
N PHE A 108 -1.47 -33.02 48.01
CA PHE A 108 -2.46 -34.02 48.39
C PHE A 108 -1.95 -35.44 48.10
N ASP A 109 -1.38 -35.67 46.92
CA ASP A 109 -0.84 -36.97 46.53
C ASP A 109 0.38 -37.34 47.37
N LEU A 110 1.24 -36.40 47.71
CA LEU A 110 2.37 -36.57 48.64
C LEU A 110 1.88 -37.00 50.03
N LYS A 111 0.91 -36.27 50.59
CA LYS A 111 0.34 -36.61 51.89
C LYS A 111 -0.28 -38.03 51.90
N LYS A 112 -1.01 -38.38 50.85
CA LYS A 112 -1.61 -39.70 50.69
C LYS A 112 -0.55 -40.79 50.58
N ALA A 113 0.50 -40.56 49.78
CA ALA A 113 1.60 -41.52 49.61
C ALA A 113 2.39 -41.71 50.94
N GLN A 114 2.69 -40.60 51.65
CA GLN A 114 3.37 -40.66 52.94
C GLN A 114 2.55 -41.41 53.98
N ALA A 115 1.24 -41.17 54.09
CA ALA A 115 0.37 -41.88 55.01
C ALA A 115 0.30 -43.39 54.71
N ARG A 116 0.27 -43.74 53.40
CA ARG A 116 0.27 -45.15 53.00
C ARG A 116 1.61 -45.83 53.24
N ALA A 117 2.74 -45.15 52.95
CA ALA A 117 4.07 -45.67 53.20
C ALA A 117 4.31 -45.89 54.71
N HIS A 118 3.82 -44.98 55.54
CA HIS A 118 3.90 -45.08 56.97
C HIS A 118 3.20 -46.36 57.52
N ILE A 119 2.02 -46.70 56.98
CA ILE A 119 1.31 -47.95 57.35
C ILE A 119 2.10 -49.16 56.87
N LEU A 120 2.64 -49.16 55.64
CA LEU A 120 3.42 -50.26 55.11
C LEU A 120 4.71 -50.51 55.85
N GLU A 121 5.39 -49.45 56.30
CA GLU A 121 6.55 -49.54 57.18
C GLU A 121 6.21 -50.23 58.51
N GLY A 122 5.07 -49.87 59.09
CA GLY A 122 4.55 -50.55 60.28
C GLY A 122 4.26 -52.04 59.99
N TYR A 123 3.70 -52.37 58.84
CA TYR A 123 3.46 -53.79 58.47
C TYR A 123 4.79 -54.55 58.30
N LEU A 124 5.79 -54.02 57.66
CA LEU A 124 7.08 -54.68 57.49
C LEU A 124 7.76 -54.95 58.86
N MET A 125 7.79 -53.92 59.72
CA MET A 125 8.31 -54.06 61.06
C MET A 125 7.54 -55.12 61.90
N ALA A 126 6.21 -55.17 61.77
CA ALA A 126 5.37 -56.17 62.42
C ALA A 126 5.64 -57.57 61.88
N LEU A 127 5.86 -57.74 60.57
CA LEU A 127 6.19 -59.00 59.92
C LEU A 127 7.61 -59.50 60.31
N ASP A 128 8.56 -58.61 60.52
CA ASP A 128 9.91 -58.96 60.96
C ASP A 128 9.92 -59.50 62.39
N HIS A 129 8.94 -59.11 63.23
CA HIS A 129 8.76 -59.56 64.62
C HIS A 129 7.44 -60.24 64.85
N ILE A 130 6.95 -61.01 63.87
CA ILE A 130 5.59 -61.49 63.84
C ILE A 130 5.18 -62.36 65.05
N ASP A 131 6.08 -63.23 65.51
CA ASP A 131 5.84 -64.10 66.63
C ASP A 131 5.64 -63.30 67.95
N GLU A 132 6.43 -62.23 68.15
CA GLU A 132 6.31 -61.32 69.28
C GLU A 132 5.01 -60.50 69.20
N VAL A 133 4.70 -59.96 68.02
CA VAL A 133 3.44 -59.24 67.80
C VAL A 133 2.22 -60.11 68.07
N ILE A 134 2.19 -61.33 67.56
CA ILE A 134 1.09 -62.29 67.82
C ILE A 134 0.99 -62.65 69.32
N SER A 135 2.13 -62.82 70.00
CA SER A 135 2.16 -63.06 71.41
C SER A 135 1.54 -61.93 72.25
N ILE A 136 1.87 -60.70 71.92
CA ILE A 136 1.32 -59.49 72.56
C ILE A 136 -0.18 -59.42 72.33
N ILE A 137 -0.63 -59.55 71.08
CA ILE A 137 -2.06 -59.50 70.74
C ILE A 137 -2.84 -60.57 71.48
N ARG A 138 -2.38 -61.85 71.54
CA ARG A 138 -3.04 -62.96 72.18
C ARG A 138 -3.08 -62.85 73.72
N SER A 139 -2.10 -62.17 74.32
CA SER A 139 -2.01 -61.96 75.77
C SER A 139 -2.75 -60.70 76.25
N SER A 140 -3.29 -59.88 75.37
CA SER A 140 -4.06 -58.67 75.70
C SER A 140 -5.55 -59.02 75.75
N GLN A 141 -6.31 -58.40 76.68
CA GLN A 141 -7.73 -58.59 76.82
C GLN A 141 -8.61 -57.71 75.95
N THR A 142 -8.03 -56.55 75.49
CA THR A 142 -8.73 -55.59 74.67
C THR A 142 -7.79 -55.04 73.57
N ASP A 143 -8.39 -54.55 72.44
CA ASP A 143 -7.65 -53.96 71.36
C ASP A 143 -6.83 -52.70 71.81
N SER A 144 -7.37 -51.96 72.78
CA SER A 144 -6.69 -50.79 73.36
C SER A 144 -5.45 -51.20 74.15
N GLU A 145 -5.53 -52.30 74.89
CA GLU A 145 -4.37 -52.84 75.62
C GLU A 145 -3.31 -53.36 74.64
N ALA A 146 -3.74 -54.11 73.62
CA ALA A 146 -2.85 -54.62 72.60
C ALA A 146 -2.13 -53.45 71.85
N SER A 147 -2.87 -52.41 71.45
CA SER A 147 -2.33 -51.23 70.82
C SER A 147 -1.28 -50.52 71.71
N SER A 148 -1.61 -50.29 73.00
CA SER A 148 -0.68 -49.65 73.95
C SER A 148 0.63 -50.42 74.12
N ARG A 149 0.56 -51.75 74.27
CA ARG A 149 1.74 -52.62 74.41
C ARG A 149 2.58 -52.68 73.12
N LEU A 150 1.94 -52.67 71.93
CA LEU A 150 2.64 -52.63 70.67
C LEU A 150 3.37 -51.26 70.46
N ILE A 151 2.72 -50.17 70.87
CA ILE A 151 3.35 -48.83 70.83
C ILE A 151 4.59 -48.77 71.74
N GLU A 152 4.42 -49.23 72.97
CA GLU A 152 5.48 -49.26 74.01
C GLU A 152 6.67 -50.14 73.56
N ARG A 153 6.41 -51.26 72.94
CA ARG A 153 7.44 -52.23 72.57
C ARG A 153 8.18 -51.97 71.33
N PHE A 154 7.51 -51.48 70.25
CA PHE A 154 8.06 -51.34 68.92
C PHE A 154 8.12 -49.90 68.46
N GLY A 155 7.52 -48.95 69.21
CA GLY A 155 7.48 -47.53 68.81
C GLY A 155 6.49 -47.26 67.66
N PHE A 156 5.50 -48.13 67.44
CA PHE A 156 4.48 -47.91 66.43
C PHE A 156 3.63 -46.69 66.73
N THR A 157 3.13 -46.05 65.68
CA THR A 157 2.12 -44.99 65.84
C THR A 157 0.73 -45.60 66.06
N PRO A 158 -0.23 -44.85 66.61
CA PRO A 158 -1.62 -45.30 66.73
C PRO A 158 -2.24 -45.78 65.41
N GLU A 159 -1.91 -45.11 64.30
CA GLU A 159 -2.38 -45.45 62.96
C GLU A 159 -1.79 -46.80 62.49
N GLN A 160 -0.48 -47.02 62.76
CA GLN A 160 0.17 -48.30 62.43
C GLN A 160 -0.38 -49.45 63.27
N THR A 161 -0.59 -49.28 64.59
CA THR A 161 -1.16 -50.32 65.45
C THR A 161 -2.55 -50.63 65.08
N THR A 162 -3.40 -49.65 64.75
CA THR A 162 -4.78 -49.95 64.26
C THR A 162 -4.70 -50.76 62.96
N ALA A 163 -3.86 -50.39 62.04
CA ALA A 163 -3.70 -51.13 60.78
C ALA A 163 -3.16 -52.56 60.99
N ILE A 164 -2.24 -52.77 61.95
CA ILE A 164 -1.67 -54.05 62.30
C ILE A 164 -2.76 -54.98 62.95
N LEU A 165 -3.57 -54.42 63.84
CA LEU A 165 -4.68 -55.18 64.47
C LEU A 165 -5.77 -55.58 63.50
N GLU A 166 -6.00 -54.77 62.48
CA GLU A 166 -6.95 -55.07 61.40
C GLU A 166 -6.35 -55.94 60.28
N MET A 167 -5.09 -56.34 60.36
CA MET A 167 -4.37 -57.07 59.34
C MET A 167 -4.94 -58.49 59.16
N LYS A 168 -5.29 -58.85 57.93
CA LYS A 168 -5.80 -60.22 57.61
C LYS A 168 -4.65 -61.22 57.65
N LEU A 169 -4.91 -62.42 58.26
CA LEU A 169 -3.93 -63.50 58.41
C LEU A 169 -3.21 -63.89 57.10
N ARG A 170 -3.88 -63.78 55.93
CA ARG A 170 -3.28 -64.09 54.64
C ARG A 170 -2.09 -63.22 54.32
N ARG A 171 -1.95 -61.97 54.88
CA ARG A 171 -0.85 -61.07 54.67
C ARG A 171 0.44 -61.48 55.39
N LEU A 172 0.39 -62.52 56.23
CA LEU A 172 1.56 -63.03 56.94
C LEU A 172 2.44 -63.99 56.11
N THR A 173 2.04 -64.25 54.83
CA THR A 173 2.82 -65.11 53.93
C THR A 173 4.00 -64.36 53.34
N GLY A 174 5.16 -65.05 53.07
CA GLY A 174 6.34 -64.46 52.50
C GLY A 174 6.10 -63.73 51.16
N LEU A 175 5.24 -64.28 50.33
CA LEU A 175 4.82 -63.73 49.06
C LEU A 175 4.11 -62.36 49.18
N GLU A 176 3.36 -62.16 50.24
CA GLU A 176 2.70 -60.89 50.54
C GLU A 176 3.65 -59.88 51.12
N ARG A 177 4.68 -60.34 51.89
CA ARG A 177 5.78 -59.47 52.38
C ARG A 177 6.53 -58.82 51.21
N ASP A 178 6.89 -59.57 50.17
CA ASP A 178 7.59 -59.06 48.97
C ASP A 178 6.72 -58.02 48.26
N LYS A 179 5.42 -58.22 48.14
CA LYS A 179 4.48 -57.25 47.54
C LYS A 179 4.41 -55.97 48.36
N ILE A 180 4.38 -56.06 49.71
CA ILE A 180 4.36 -54.91 50.59
C ILE A 180 5.68 -54.11 50.42
N GLN A 181 6.81 -54.79 50.28
CA GLN A 181 8.09 -54.17 50.04
C GLN A 181 8.13 -53.45 48.70
N GLU A 182 7.65 -54.09 47.60
CA GLU A 182 7.57 -53.49 46.28
C GLU A 182 6.65 -52.26 46.26
N GLU A 183 5.47 -52.35 46.96
CA GLU A 183 4.56 -51.21 47.08
C GLU A 183 5.24 -50.06 47.86
N LEU A 184 5.96 -50.33 48.94
CA LEU A 184 6.67 -49.33 49.70
C LEU A 184 7.76 -48.66 48.89
N ASP A 185 8.55 -49.44 48.15
CA ASP A 185 9.61 -48.89 47.29
C ASP A 185 9.04 -48.06 46.14
N GLY A 186 7.89 -48.43 45.62
CA GLY A 186 7.12 -47.62 44.67
C GLY A 186 6.68 -46.29 45.26
N LEU A 187 6.12 -46.32 46.47
CA LEU A 187 5.68 -45.12 47.19
C LEU A 187 6.85 -44.21 47.55
N ARG A 188 8.01 -44.76 47.99
CA ARG A 188 9.20 -43.96 48.30
C ARG A 188 9.70 -43.21 47.08
N ARG A 189 9.69 -43.87 45.90
CA ARG A 189 10.03 -43.20 44.65
C ARG A 189 9.02 -42.09 44.30
N ALA A 190 7.72 -42.33 44.46
CA ALA A 190 6.69 -41.35 44.25
C ALA A 190 6.81 -40.14 45.23
N ILE A 191 7.08 -40.41 46.51
CA ILE A 191 7.29 -39.37 47.53
C ILE A 191 8.47 -38.49 47.13
N ALA A 192 9.63 -39.08 46.80
CA ALA A 192 10.81 -38.35 46.35
C ALA A 192 10.51 -37.49 45.11
N TYR A 193 9.77 -38.01 44.17
CA TYR A 193 9.32 -37.27 43.00
C TYR A 193 8.40 -36.10 43.35
N TYR A 194 7.42 -36.28 44.23
CA TYR A 194 6.51 -35.19 44.64
C TYR A 194 7.22 -34.12 45.47
N GLU A 195 8.17 -34.49 46.33
CA GLU A 195 8.98 -33.53 47.09
C GLU A 195 9.88 -32.73 46.17
N ASP A 196 10.53 -33.37 45.23
CA ASP A 196 11.35 -32.72 44.20
C ASP A 196 10.53 -31.78 43.29
N LEU A 197 9.31 -32.20 42.90
CA LEU A 197 8.41 -31.38 42.12
C LEU A 197 7.96 -30.12 42.87
N LEU A 198 7.66 -30.26 44.18
CA LEU A 198 7.25 -29.13 45.04
C LEU A 198 8.41 -28.17 45.37
N ALA A 199 9.65 -28.66 45.34
CA ALA A 199 10.85 -27.85 45.61
C ALA A 199 11.25 -26.97 44.38
N HIS A 200 10.81 -27.33 43.17
CA HIS A 200 11.27 -26.68 41.95
C HIS A 200 10.09 -26.23 41.07
N GLU A 201 9.83 -24.93 41.01
CA GLU A 201 8.74 -24.37 40.20
C GLU A 201 8.85 -24.72 38.69
N GLU A 202 10.06 -24.78 38.17
CA GLU A 202 10.32 -25.16 36.76
C GLU A 202 9.78 -26.57 36.43
N LYS A 203 9.81 -27.50 37.41
CA LYS A 203 9.26 -28.84 37.22
C LYS A 203 7.73 -28.85 37.20
N ILE A 204 7.09 -28.00 38.01
CA ILE A 204 5.65 -27.78 37.98
C ILE A 204 5.23 -27.25 36.60
N LEU A 205 5.94 -26.23 36.09
CA LEU A 205 5.72 -25.71 34.72
C LEU A 205 5.97 -26.78 33.66
N GLY A 206 6.91 -27.68 33.88
CA GLY A 206 7.16 -28.84 33.01
C GLY A 206 5.96 -29.76 32.92
N VAL A 207 5.32 -30.10 34.07
CA VAL A 207 4.10 -30.92 34.13
C VAL A 207 2.95 -30.21 33.39
N ILE A 208 2.73 -28.94 33.66
CA ILE A 208 1.70 -28.14 32.98
C ILE A 208 1.90 -28.18 31.47
N LYS A 209 3.15 -27.97 31.00
CA LYS A 209 3.49 -27.99 29.59
C LYS A 209 3.19 -29.33 28.91
N GLU A 210 3.47 -30.46 29.59
CA GLU A 210 3.17 -31.79 29.07
C GLU A 210 1.67 -32.03 29.01
N GLU A 211 0.93 -31.71 30.07
CA GLU A 211 -0.54 -31.82 30.08
C GLU A 211 -1.17 -30.97 28.97
N MET A 212 -0.70 -29.74 28.73
CA MET A 212 -1.18 -28.89 27.66
C MET A 212 -0.87 -29.48 26.28
N ARG A 213 0.28 -30.11 26.09
CA ARG A 213 0.64 -30.78 24.83
C ARG A 213 -0.26 -31.95 24.53
N GLU A 214 -0.58 -32.76 25.52
CA GLU A 214 -1.51 -33.87 25.38
C GLU A 214 -2.91 -33.39 24.99
N ILE A 215 -3.41 -32.34 25.65
CA ILE A 215 -4.70 -31.73 25.32
C ILE A 215 -4.69 -31.19 23.89
N SER A 216 -3.63 -30.47 23.51
CA SER A 216 -3.47 -29.92 22.16
C SER A 216 -3.42 -31.02 21.09
N LYS A 217 -2.76 -32.16 21.38
CA LYS A 217 -2.71 -33.30 20.46
C LYS A 217 -4.05 -33.98 20.28
N LYS A 218 -4.84 -34.10 21.38
CA LYS A 218 -6.11 -34.80 21.38
C LYS A 218 -7.28 -33.96 20.86
N PHE A 219 -7.29 -32.66 21.11
CA PHE A 219 -8.41 -31.77 20.84
C PHE A 219 -8.07 -30.56 19.94
N GLY A 220 -6.81 -30.42 19.54
CA GLY A 220 -6.38 -29.31 18.71
C GLY A 220 -6.97 -29.40 17.31
N ASP A 221 -7.55 -28.29 16.83
CA ASP A 221 -8.04 -28.11 15.47
C ASP A 221 -7.27 -27.01 14.76
N LYS A 222 -7.42 -26.94 13.45
CA LYS A 222 -6.78 -25.88 12.64
C LYS A 222 -7.46 -24.54 12.90
N ARG A 223 -6.64 -23.48 13.01
CA ARG A 223 -7.15 -22.11 13.10
C ARG A 223 -8.01 -21.78 11.87
N ARG A 224 -9.23 -21.30 12.07
CA ARG A 224 -10.16 -20.92 11.00
C ARG A 224 -9.96 -19.47 10.56
N THR A 225 -9.52 -18.59 11.47
CA THR A 225 -9.29 -17.18 11.21
C THR A 225 -7.87 -17.00 10.69
N GLU A 226 -7.74 -16.40 9.53
CA GLU A 226 -6.45 -15.99 8.98
C GLU A 226 -5.89 -14.79 9.75
N ILE A 227 -4.59 -14.82 10.03
CA ILE A 227 -3.88 -13.69 10.63
C ILE A 227 -3.16 -12.98 9.48
N SER A 228 -3.72 -11.86 9.02
CA SER A 228 -3.07 -10.98 8.06
C SER A 228 -2.31 -9.86 8.78
N GLN A 229 -1.34 -9.27 8.10
CA GLN A 229 -0.77 -8.00 8.53
C GLN A 229 -1.88 -6.93 8.53
N VAL A 230 -1.72 -5.90 9.37
CA VAL A 230 -2.71 -4.81 9.47
C VAL A 230 -2.93 -4.23 8.07
N GLU A 231 -4.08 -4.52 7.46
CA GLU A 231 -4.54 -3.78 6.31
C GLU A 231 -4.66 -2.31 6.75
N LYS A 232 -4.00 -1.42 6.04
CA LYS A 232 -4.19 0.02 6.22
C LYS A 232 -5.69 0.30 6.09
N ASP A 233 -6.21 1.20 6.91
CA ASP A 233 -7.58 1.68 6.70
C ASP A 233 -7.69 2.10 5.23
N LEU A 234 -8.77 1.68 4.55
CA LEU A 234 -9.02 2.02 3.15
C LEU A 234 -8.88 3.53 2.98
N ASP A 235 -7.89 3.94 2.22
CA ASP A 235 -7.70 5.35 1.87
C ASP A 235 -8.77 5.77 0.84
N VAL A 236 -9.04 7.05 0.73
CA VAL A 236 -9.97 7.59 -0.27
C VAL A 236 -9.53 7.16 -1.67
N GLU A 237 -8.24 7.04 -1.89
CA GLU A 237 -7.62 6.63 -3.15
C GLU A 237 -7.95 5.18 -3.55
N ASP A 238 -8.08 4.26 -2.58
CA ASP A 238 -8.47 2.86 -2.81
C ASP A 238 -9.91 2.72 -3.35
N LEU A 239 -10.69 3.78 -3.28
CA LEU A 239 -12.08 3.85 -3.75
C LEU A 239 -12.21 4.48 -5.13
N ILE A 240 -11.11 4.97 -5.71
CA ILE A 240 -11.05 5.64 -7.00
C ILE A 240 -10.39 4.70 -8.01
N ALA A 241 -11.01 4.57 -9.18
CA ALA A 241 -10.41 3.79 -10.26
C ALA A 241 -9.08 4.40 -10.71
N ASP A 242 -8.05 3.57 -10.89
CA ASP A 242 -6.78 3.96 -11.49
C ASP A 242 -6.96 4.01 -13.02
N GLU A 243 -7.24 5.19 -13.57
CA GLU A 243 -7.51 5.43 -14.98
C GLU A 243 -6.62 6.54 -15.52
N ASP A 244 -6.23 6.39 -16.79
CA ASP A 244 -5.47 7.43 -17.48
C ASP A 244 -6.39 8.62 -17.84
N MET A 245 -5.97 9.80 -17.41
CA MET A 245 -6.64 11.08 -17.65
C MET A 245 -5.79 11.99 -18.50
N VAL A 246 -6.42 12.70 -19.44
CA VAL A 246 -5.83 13.84 -20.10
C VAL A 246 -6.05 15.07 -19.21
N VAL A 247 -4.98 15.63 -18.69
CA VAL A 247 -5.00 16.88 -17.95
C VAL A 247 -4.66 18.02 -18.91
N THR A 248 -5.50 19.05 -18.91
CA THR A 248 -5.33 20.24 -19.78
C THR A 248 -5.26 21.47 -18.90
N ILE A 249 -4.25 22.31 -19.13
CA ILE A 249 -4.04 23.56 -18.44
C ILE A 249 -3.95 24.67 -19.48
N THR A 250 -4.72 25.74 -19.28
CA THR A 250 -4.72 26.89 -20.17
C THR A 250 -3.79 27.98 -19.68
N HIS A 251 -3.41 28.90 -20.57
CA HIS A 251 -2.54 30.03 -20.26
C HIS A 251 -3.13 30.97 -19.20
N THR A 252 -4.46 31.09 -19.16
CA THR A 252 -5.18 31.87 -18.13
C THR A 252 -5.35 31.10 -16.81
N GLY A 253 -4.81 29.86 -16.72
CA GLY A 253 -4.78 29.06 -15.49
C GLY A 253 -6.05 28.26 -15.23
N TYR A 254 -6.81 27.90 -16.25
CA TYR A 254 -7.91 26.92 -16.09
C TYR A 254 -7.37 25.51 -16.24
N VAL A 255 -7.84 24.61 -15.37
CA VAL A 255 -7.46 23.20 -15.34
C VAL A 255 -8.68 22.31 -15.44
N LYS A 256 -8.56 21.21 -16.15
CA LYS A 256 -9.54 20.13 -16.20
C LYS A 256 -8.86 18.80 -16.46
N ARG A 257 -9.53 17.71 -16.09
CA ARG A 257 -9.16 16.34 -16.47
C ARG A 257 -10.30 15.67 -17.24
N ILE A 258 -9.93 14.82 -18.19
CA ILE A 258 -10.88 14.11 -19.06
C ILE A 258 -10.35 12.67 -19.21
N PRO A 259 -11.16 11.61 -19.05
CA PRO A 259 -10.71 10.25 -19.32
C PRO A 259 -10.17 10.11 -20.74
N VAL A 260 -9.04 9.42 -20.91
CA VAL A 260 -8.44 9.17 -22.24
C VAL A 260 -9.45 8.49 -23.16
N ALA A 261 -10.31 7.61 -22.63
CA ALA A 261 -11.38 6.93 -23.37
C ALA A 261 -12.38 7.89 -24.04
N ALA A 262 -12.51 9.15 -23.57
CA ALA A 262 -13.37 10.16 -24.18
C ALA A 262 -12.79 10.71 -25.50
N TYR A 263 -11.50 10.48 -25.77
CA TYR A 263 -10.83 10.81 -27.02
C TYR A 263 -10.84 9.57 -27.92
N ARG A 264 -11.85 9.47 -28.80
CA ARG A 264 -11.91 8.37 -29.80
C ARG A 264 -10.74 8.52 -30.79
N ALA A 265 -10.02 7.42 -31.03
CA ALA A 265 -9.04 7.36 -32.10
C ALA A 265 -9.76 7.60 -33.46
N GLN A 266 -9.34 8.63 -34.16
CA GLN A 266 -9.86 8.91 -35.51
C GLN A 266 -8.95 8.28 -36.56
N LYS A 267 -9.54 7.74 -37.63
CA LYS A 267 -8.79 7.24 -38.79
C LYS A 267 -8.15 8.39 -39.54
N ARG A 268 -7.05 8.14 -40.26
CA ARG A 268 -6.38 9.08 -41.18
C ARG A 268 -7.39 9.80 -42.09
N GLY A 269 -7.31 11.13 -42.18
CA GLY A 269 -8.20 11.94 -43.03
C GLY A 269 -9.49 12.42 -42.35
N GLY A 270 -9.74 12.09 -41.08
CA GLY A 270 -10.87 12.63 -40.33
C GLY A 270 -10.68 14.12 -39.98
N LYS A 271 -11.77 14.90 -40.02
CA LYS A 271 -11.75 16.28 -39.45
C LYS A 271 -11.43 16.19 -37.98
N GLY A 272 -10.38 16.88 -37.54
CA GLY A 272 -10.02 17.00 -36.13
C GLY A 272 -11.23 17.43 -35.30
N VAL A 273 -11.27 17.01 -34.03
CA VAL A 273 -12.35 17.40 -33.10
C VAL A 273 -11.83 18.55 -32.25
N SER A 274 -12.60 19.63 -32.15
CA SER A 274 -12.31 20.73 -31.22
C SER A 274 -12.16 20.20 -29.79
N GLY A 275 -11.01 20.42 -29.19
CA GLY A 275 -10.67 19.91 -27.85
C GLY A 275 -11.20 20.77 -26.70
N VAL A 276 -11.45 22.06 -26.93
CA VAL A 276 -11.88 23.02 -25.90
C VAL A 276 -12.60 24.19 -26.58
N ASN A 277 -13.71 24.66 -26.03
CA ASN A 277 -14.24 26.00 -26.32
C ASN A 277 -13.49 27.00 -25.42
N LEU A 278 -12.45 27.57 -25.95
CA LEU A 278 -11.70 28.63 -25.30
C LEU A 278 -12.42 29.98 -25.48
N LYS A 279 -12.26 30.91 -24.53
CA LYS A 279 -12.55 32.33 -24.82
C LYS A 279 -11.59 32.78 -25.91
N GLU A 280 -11.94 33.85 -26.62
CA GLU A 280 -11.16 34.38 -27.75
C GLU A 280 -9.68 34.62 -27.41
N ASP A 281 -9.32 34.76 -26.11
CA ASP A 281 -7.95 35.06 -25.64
C ASP A 281 -7.29 33.93 -24.80
N ASP A 282 -7.82 32.70 -24.73
CA ASP A 282 -7.23 31.61 -23.91
C ASP A 282 -6.69 30.48 -24.77
N VAL A 283 -5.56 29.91 -24.37
CA VAL A 283 -4.83 28.89 -25.12
C VAL A 283 -4.42 27.75 -24.21
N ILE A 284 -4.36 26.53 -24.73
CA ILE A 284 -3.78 25.39 -24.00
C ILE A 284 -2.27 25.61 -23.87
N ASP A 285 -1.79 25.74 -22.66
CA ASP A 285 -0.37 25.90 -22.35
C ASP A 285 0.30 24.55 -22.11
N GLU A 286 -0.33 23.67 -21.32
CA GLU A 286 0.16 22.32 -21.09
C GLU A 286 -0.97 21.29 -21.21
N MET A 287 -0.65 20.14 -21.83
CA MET A 287 -1.51 18.96 -21.92
C MET A 287 -0.66 17.71 -21.76
N PHE A 288 -1.03 16.85 -20.82
CA PHE A 288 -0.32 15.60 -20.55
C PHE A 288 -1.28 14.51 -20.08
N ILE A 289 -0.84 13.26 -20.15
CA ILE A 289 -1.57 12.11 -19.65
C ILE A 289 -0.97 11.75 -18.28
N ALA A 290 -1.85 11.55 -17.30
CA ALA A 290 -1.49 11.12 -15.97
C ALA A 290 -2.60 10.22 -15.38
N SER A 291 -2.21 9.22 -14.57
CA SER A 291 -3.17 8.39 -13.86
C SER A 291 -3.91 9.19 -12.78
N THR A 292 -5.16 8.81 -12.48
CA THR A 292 -5.95 9.39 -11.38
C THR A 292 -5.21 9.40 -10.05
N HIS A 293 -4.33 8.42 -9.81
CA HIS A 293 -3.55 8.26 -8.57
C HIS A 293 -2.20 9.00 -8.58
N GLU A 294 -1.80 9.61 -9.70
CA GLU A 294 -0.58 10.40 -9.75
C GLU A 294 -0.73 11.75 -9.04
N TYR A 295 0.39 12.24 -8.53
CA TYR A 295 0.51 13.61 -8.04
C TYR A 295 0.77 14.56 -9.19
N VAL A 296 0.21 15.75 -9.11
CA VAL A 296 0.51 16.87 -9.96
C VAL A 296 1.15 17.98 -9.11
N LEU A 297 2.37 18.34 -9.46
CA LEU A 297 3.12 19.42 -8.84
C LEU A 297 2.96 20.67 -9.70
N PHE A 298 2.34 21.69 -9.14
CA PHE A 298 2.20 23.01 -9.78
C PHE A 298 3.26 23.94 -9.24
N PHE A 299 4.21 24.31 -10.07
CA PHE A 299 5.23 25.28 -9.74
C PHE A 299 4.76 26.66 -10.17
N SER A 300 4.80 27.61 -9.26
CA SER A 300 4.33 28.97 -9.51
C SER A 300 5.46 29.93 -9.90
N SER A 301 5.10 31.01 -10.57
CA SER A 301 6.03 32.08 -10.93
C SER A 301 6.73 32.73 -9.72
N LYS A 302 6.13 32.62 -8.52
CA LYS A 302 6.74 33.12 -7.26
C LYS A 302 7.64 32.08 -6.57
N GLY A 303 7.96 30.96 -7.24
CA GLY A 303 8.90 29.96 -6.73
C GLY A 303 8.33 29.03 -5.67
N LYS A 304 7.01 28.92 -5.56
CA LYS A 304 6.32 27.94 -4.71
C LYS A 304 5.93 26.70 -5.50
N VAL A 305 5.76 25.57 -4.82
CA VAL A 305 5.19 24.32 -5.36
C VAL A 305 3.96 23.94 -4.57
N TYR A 306 2.90 23.58 -5.27
CA TYR A 306 1.64 23.08 -4.74
C TYR A 306 1.41 21.67 -5.26
N ARG A 307 0.85 20.80 -4.44
CA ARG A 307 0.61 19.40 -4.80
C ARG A 307 -0.88 19.05 -4.70
N LEU A 308 -1.38 18.45 -5.76
CA LEU A 308 -2.71 17.82 -5.81
C LEU A 308 -2.58 16.41 -6.40
N LYS A 309 -3.55 15.56 -6.12
CA LYS A 309 -3.76 14.31 -6.87
C LYS A 309 -4.55 14.60 -8.14
N VAL A 310 -4.30 13.82 -9.21
CA VAL A 310 -5.06 13.99 -10.46
C VAL A 310 -6.57 13.83 -10.21
N HIS A 311 -6.97 12.91 -9.32
CA HIS A 311 -8.38 12.70 -9.00
C HIS A 311 -9.04 13.90 -8.27
N GLU A 312 -8.26 14.81 -7.68
CA GLU A 312 -8.76 16.05 -7.08
C GLU A 312 -9.02 17.16 -8.10
N LEU A 313 -8.47 17.01 -9.32
CA LEU A 313 -8.72 17.97 -10.40
C LEU A 313 -10.16 17.83 -10.93
N PRO A 314 -10.80 18.93 -11.35
CA PRO A 314 -12.17 18.90 -11.84
C PRO A 314 -12.31 18.06 -13.10
N VAL A 315 -13.31 17.18 -13.11
CA VAL A 315 -13.71 16.43 -14.30
C VAL A 315 -14.44 17.37 -15.25
N GLY A 316 -14.02 17.42 -16.50
CA GLY A 316 -14.65 18.24 -17.53
C GLY A 316 -15.05 17.43 -18.75
N THR A 317 -16.01 17.94 -19.51
CA THR A 317 -16.23 17.49 -20.90
C THR A 317 -15.18 18.10 -21.82
N ARG A 318 -15.05 17.58 -23.04
CA ARG A 318 -14.10 18.16 -24.02
C ARG A 318 -14.33 19.65 -24.26
N GLN A 319 -15.57 20.08 -24.29
CA GLN A 319 -15.96 21.49 -24.55
C GLN A 319 -15.94 22.37 -23.30
N ALA A 320 -15.91 21.79 -22.10
CA ALA A 320 -15.89 22.56 -20.86
C ALA A 320 -14.57 23.35 -20.73
N ARG A 321 -14.65 24.56 -20.19
CA ARG A 321 -13.49 25.42 -19.93
C ARG A 321 -12.58 24.87 -18.82
N GLY A 322 -13.14 24.15 -17.86
CA GLY A 322 -12.47 23.74 -16.62
C GLY A 322 -12.69 24.73 -15.48
N THR A 323 -11.91 24.58 -14.41
CA THR A 323 -11.95 25.42 -13.22
C THR A 323 -10.66 26.20 -13.09
N ALA A 324 -10.75 27.48 -12.71
CA ALA A 324 -9.56 28.28 -12.46
C ALA A 324 -8.73 27.70 -11.31
N ILE A 325 -7.43 27.58 -11.49
CA ILE A 325 -6.50 26.99 -10.52
C ILE A 325 -6.53 27.71 -9.17
N VAL A 326 -6.80 29.00 -9.14
CA VAL A 326 -6.94 29.82 -7.93
C VAL A 326 -8.10 29.37 -7.02
N ASN A 327 -9.07 28.63 -7.57
CA ASN A 327 -10.14 28.01 -6.79
C ASN A 327 -9.75 26.67 -6.17
N LEU A 328 -8.66 26.05 -6.66
CA LEU A 328 -8.15 24.77 -6.20
C LEU A 328 -6.96 24.93 -5.27
N LEU A 329 -6.12 25.92 -5.54
CA LEU A 329 -4.86 26.20 -4.83
C LEU A 329 -4.84 27.65 -4.34
N PRO A 330 -4.28 27.93 -3.15
CA PRO A 330 -4.22 29.26 -2.56
C PRO A 330 -3.12 30.11 -3.20
N PHE A 331 -3.29 30.43 -4.49
CA PHE A 331 -2.39 31.32 -5.21
C PHE A 331 -2.53 32.76 -4.71
N GLU A 332 -1.42 33.44 -4.60
CA GLU A 332 -1.36 34.86 -4.29
C GLU A 332 -1.75 35.72 -5.51
N GLU A 333 -2.08 36.97 -5.26
CA GLU A 333 -2.36 37.92 -6.35
C GLU A 333 -1.17 38.03 -7.30
N GLY A 334 -1.42 37.92 -8.61
CA GLY A 334 -0.41 37.95 -9.68
C GLY A 334 0.43 36.69 -9.81
N GLU A 335 0.20 35.66 -8.98
CA GLU A 335 0.88 34.37 -9.09
C GLU A 335 0.31 33.57 -10.26
N LYS A 336 1.20 33.03 -11.12
CA LYS A 336 0.84 32.21 -12.30
C LYS A 336 1.52 30.84 -12.22
N ILE A 337 0.99 29.88 -12.96
CA ILE A 337 1.65 28.59 -13.16
C ILE A 337 2.88 28.81 -14.04
N ALA A 338 4.05 28.37 -13.60
CA ALA A 338 5.29 28.42 -14.37
C ALA A 338 5.60 27.07 -15.02
N SER A 339 5.28 25.97 -14.33
CA SER A 339 5.47 24.61 -14.87
C SER A 339 4.64 23.61 -14.09
N VAL A 340 4.33 22.48 -14.73
CA VAL A 340 3.59 21.39 -14.11
C VAL A 340 4.32 20.07 -14.34
N ILE A 341 4.39 19.24 -13.32
CA ILE A 341 5.04 17.93 -13.38
C ILE A 341 4.11 16.90 -12.73
N SER A 342 3.75 15.85 -13.49
CA SER A 342 3.05 14.69 -12.91
C SER A 342 4.05 13.66 -12.42
N CYS A 343 3.76 12.98 -11.30
CA CYS A 343 4.58 11.90 -10.77
C CYS A 343 3.77 10.95 -9.91
N ARG A 344 4.11 9.68 -9.97
CA ARG A 344 3.54 8.64 -9.10
C ARG A 344 4.32 8.55 -7.79
N GLU A 345 5.63 8.66 -7.89
CA GLU A 345 6.59 8.53 -6.79
C GLU A 345 7.60 9.67 -6.81
N PHE A 346 8.32 9.84 -5.72
CA PHE A 346 9.36 10.85 -5.55
C PHE A 346 10.73 10.17 -5.41
N PRO A 347 11.33 9.68 -6.53
CA PRO A 347 12.58 8.96 -6.48
C PRO A 347 13.74 9.83 -5.99
N ALA A 348 14.69 9.21 -5.31
CA ALA A 348 15.87 9.90 -4.78
C ALA A 348 17.01 10.05 -5.81
N ASP A 349 16.90 9.38 -6.95
CA ASP A 349 17.85 9.38 -8.06
C ASP A 349 17.43 10.30 -9.23
N GLU A 350 16.26 10.91 -9.17
CA GLU A 350 15.79 11.91 -10.11
C GLU A 350 15.88 13.32 -9.50
N TYR A 351 16.13 14.29 -10.36
CA TYR A 351 16.26 15.68 -9.96
C TYR A 351 15.29 16.58 -10.72
N LEU A 352 14.95 17.69 -10.12
CA LEU A 352 14.27 18.81 -10.77
C LEU A 352 15.26 19.93 -11.03
N MET A 353 15.30 20.39 -12.28
CA MET A 353 16.05 21.57 -12.71
C MET A 353 15.10 22.74 -12.85
N PHE A 354 15.44 23.84 -12.23
CA PHE A 354 14.70 25.09 -12.22
C PHE A 354 15.44 26.12 -13.06
N ALA A 355 14.71 26.94 -13.79
CA ALA A 355 15.25 28.09 -14.48
C ALA A 355 14.40 29.34 -14.22
N THR A 356 15.05 30.47 -13.91
CA THR A 356 14.40 31.76 -13.66
C THR A 356 14.55 32.71 -14.81
N LYS A 357 13.72 33.74 -14.86
CA LYS A 357 13.75 34.79 -15.87
C LYS A 357 15.09 35.52 -15.91
N SER A 358 15.76 35.70 -14.77
CA SER A 358 17.09 36.32 -14.67
C SER A 358 18.26 35.38 -15.05
N GLY A 359 17.97 34.11 -15.44
CA GLY A 359 18.98 33.14 -15.88
C GLY A 359 19.67 32.39 -14.76
N MET A 360 19.09 32.35 -13.58
CA MET A 360 19.52 31.46 -12.51
C MET A 360 18.98 30.04 -12.76
N VAL A 361 19.79 29.06 -12.41
CA VAL A 361 19.40 27.63 -12.45
C VAL A 361 19.68 26.97 -11.12
N LYS A 362 18.86 25.99 -10.77
CA LYS A 362 18.94 25.23 -9.53
C LYS A 362 18.59 23.79 -9.79
N LYS A 363 19.32 22.87 -9.19
CA LYS A 363 19.04 21.44 -9.21
C LYS A 363 18.68 20.98 -7.80
N THR A 364 17.56 20.26 -7.66
CA THR A 364 17.10 19.74 -6.37
C THR A 364 16.58 18.32 -6.56
N VAL A 365 16.88 17.41 -5.64
CA VAL A 365 16.39 16.03 -5.68
C VAL A 365 14.87 15.99 -5.60
N MET A 366 14.24 15.11 -6.37
CA MET A 366 12.78 15.03 -6.46
C MET A 366 12.12 14.64 -5.12
N SER A 367 12.77 13.78 -4.34
CA SER A 367 12.30 13.37 -3.01
C SER A 367 12.16 14.52 -2.00
N ALA A 368 12.84 15.67 -2.22
CA ALA A 368 12.66 16.85 -1.39
C ALA A 368 11.24 17.45 -1.46
N TYR A 369 10.47 17.10 -2.48
CA TYR A 369 9.12 17.59 -2.73
C TYR A 369 8.02 16.59 -2.31
N ASP A 370 8.35 15.42 -1.78
CA ASP A 370 7.39 14.43 -1.28
C ASP A 370 6.47 14.99 -0.17
N ARG A 371 6.97 15.94 0.62
CA ARG A 371 6.20 16.61 1.69
C ARG A 371 5.49 17.88 1.23
N SER A 372 5.42 18.14 -0.07
CA SER A 372 4.64 19.27 -0.60
C SER A 372 3.18 19.14 -0.20
N ARG A 373 2.54 20.27 0.10
CA ARG A 373 1.15 20.34 0.56
C ARG A 373 0.31 21.18 -0.40
N ARG A 374 -1.00 21.13 -0.23
CA ARG A 374 -1.94 21.98 -0.95
C ARG A 374 -1.71 23.47 -0.64
N ASP A 375 -1.26 23.80 0.58
CA ASP A 375 -1.00 25.18 1.03
C ASP A 375 0.25 25.80 0.43
N GLY A 376 1.01 25.03 -0.35
CA GLY A 376 2.24 25.47 -0.98
C GLY A 376 3.49 25.28 -0.12
N LEU A 377 4.61 25.15 -0.79
CA LEU A 377 5.92 24.98 -0.20
C LEU A 377 6.93 25.76 -1.04
N ILE A 378 7.92 26.41 -0.41
CA ILE A 378 8.99 27.07 -1.15
C ILE A 378 9.77 26.04 -1.96
N ALA A 379 9.80 26.20 -3.28
CA ALA A 379 10.53 25.36 -4.20
C ALA A 379 11.89 25.98 -4.59
N ILE A 380 11.97 27.30 -4.68
CA ILE A 380 13.17 28.07 -4.94
C ILE A 380 13.00 29.46 -4.32
N ASN A 381 14.06 30.00 -3.71
CA ASN A 381 14.10 31.40 -3.29
C ASN A 381 14.48 32.27 -4.49
N LEU A 382 13.52 33.05 -4.95
CA LEU A 382 13.74 34.03 -6.03
C LEU A 382 14.42 35.27 -5.47
N ARG A 383 15.19 35.96 -6.33
CA ARG A 383 15.70 37.30 -6.08
C ARG A 383 14.59 38.33 -6.33
N ASP A 384 14.80 39.56 -5.86
CA ASP A 384 13.89 40.64 -6.14
C ASP A 384 13.77 40.84 -7.67
N ASP A 385 12.54 41.02 -8.14
CA ASP A 385 12.18 41.17 -9.57
C ASP A 385 12.44 39.94 -10.48
N ASP A 386 12.75 38.77 -9.92
CA ASP A 386 12.91 37.55 -10.70
C ASP A 386 11.62 36.68 -10.64
N ALA A 387 11.45 35.83 -11.62
CA ALA A 387 10.34 34.89 -11.68
C ALA A 387 10.79 33.50 -12.12
N LEU A 388 10.20 32.47 -11.57
CA LEU A 388 10.39 31.10 -12.04
C LEU A 388 9.73 30.95 -13.42
N LEU A 389 10.48 30.42 -14.39
CA LEU A 389 9.98 30.18 -15.76
C LEU A 389 9.66 28.72 -16.02
N ASN A 390 10.62 27.85 -15.74
CA ASN A 390 10.46 26.42 -16.05
C ASN A 390 11.02 25.55 -14.93
N VAL A 391 10.39 24.38 -14.79
CA VAL A 391 10.91 23.25 -14.02
C VAL A 391 10.84 22.01 -14.90
N ARG A 392 11.93 21.24 -14.98
CA ARG A 392 12.02 20.01 -15.77
C ARG A 392 12.66 18.90 -14.96
N ARG A 393 12.27 17.67 -15.22
CA ARG A 393 12.97 16.50 -14.69
C ARG A 393 14.30 16.33 -15.38
N VAL A 394 15.32 15.97 -14.62
CA VAL A 394 16.70 15.78 -15.09
C VAL A 394 17.26 14.52 -14.46
N ARG A 395 17.92 13.73 -15.27
CA ARG A 395 18.66 12.54 -14.87
C ARG A 395 20.15 12.74 -15.09
N GLU A 396 20.95 11.89 -14.50
CA GLU A 396 22.39 11.86 -14.71
C GLU A 396 22.75 11.72 -16.20
N GLY A 397 23.65 12.58 -16.69
CA GLY A 397 24.06 12.62 -18.09
C GLY A 397 23.21 13.50 -19.01
N ASP A 398 22.12 14.09 -18.53
CA ASP A 398 21.30 15.01 -19.29
C ASP A 398 22.03 16.36 -19.52
N LYS A 399 21.65 17.06 -20.58
CA LYS A 399 22.13 18.40 -20.90
C LYS A 399 21.00 19.41 -20.82
N ILE A 400 21.34 20.58 -20.33
CA ILE A 400 20.42 21.71 -20.14
C ILE A 400 20.64 22.72 -21.23
N ILE A 401 19.58 23.14 -21.90
CA ILE A 401 19.60 24.21 -22.90
C ILE A 401 18.78 25.38 -22.38
N LEU A 402 19.41 26.55 -22.25
CA LEU A 402 18.72 27.80 -21.93
C LEU A 402 18.77 28.70 -23.16
N ALA A 403 17.62 29.26 -23.56
CA ALA A 403 17.58 30.27 -24.59
C ALA A 403 17.11 31.63 -24.06
N THR A 404 17.58 32.70 -24.69
CA THR A 404 17.26 34.08 -24.34
C THR A 404 16.36 34.71 -25.39
N THR A 405 15.62 35.72 -25.00
CA THR A 405 14.79 36.54 -25.91
C THR A 405 15.63 37.18 -27.04
N ALA A 406 16.93 37.37 -26.83
CA ALA A 406 17.88 37.93 -27.83
C ALA A 406 18.41 36.88 -28.83
N GLY A 407 17.81 35.65 -28.88
CA GLY A 407 18.19 34.63 -29.86
C GLY A 407 19.50 33.91 -29.59
N LYS A 408 20.01 33.95 -28.37
CA LYS A 408 21.17 33.15 -27.94
C LYS A 408 20.72 31.94 -27.10
N ALA A 409 21.46 30.84 -27.21
CA ALA A 409 21.28 29.66 -26.39
C ALA A 409 22.60 29.14 -25.84
N ILE A 410 22.59 28.61 -24.63
CA ILE A 410 23.71 27.91 -23.99
C ILE A 410 23.30 26.48 -23.69
N MET A 411 24.19 25.52 -23.94
CA MET A 411 24.04 24.14 -23.56
C MET A 411 25.16 23.75 -22.60
N PHE A 412 24.83 23.10 -21.48
CA PHE A 412 25.78 22.64 -20.49
C PHE A 412 25.31 21.35 -19.84
N SER A 413 26.24 20.54 -19.29
CA SER A 413 25.92 19.33 -18.56
C SER A 413 25.19 19.65 -17.25
N GLU A 414 24.22 18.83 -16.87
CA GLU A 414 23.51 18.92 -15.60
C GLU A 414 24.43 18.80 -14.38
N GLU A 415 25.56 18.08 -14.52
CA GLU A 415 26.59 17.92 -13.47
C GLU A 415 27.22 19.26 -13.02
N GLN A 416 27.24 20.26 -13.90
CA GLN A 416 27.74 21.57 -13.57
C GLN A 416 26.85 22.31 -12.56
N VAL A 417 25.63 21.83 -12.30
CA VAL A 417 24.71 22.37 -11.32
C VAL A 417 24.62 21.41 -10.12
N ARG A 418 25.34 21.78 -9.05
CA ARG A 418 25.29 20.97 -7.80
C ARG A 418 23.86 20.91 -7.26
N ALA A 419 23.44 19.72 -6.84
CA ALA A 419 22.15 19.55 -6.15
C ALA A 419 22.15 20.31 -4.81
N THR A 420 21.07 21.05 -4.56
CA THR A 420 20.89 21.90 -3.37
C THR A 420 19.50 21.72 -2.79
N GLY A 421 19.31 22.16 -1.55
CA GLY A 421 18.01 22.15 -0.88
C GLY A 421 16.98 23.06 -1.56
N ARG A 422 15.71 22.97 -1.15
CA ARG A 422 14.58 23.72 -1.73
C ARG A 422 14.69 25.23 -1.56
N ASP A 423 15.21 25.68 -0.44
CA ASP A 423 15.29 27.07 0.03
C ASP A 423 16.55 27.82 -0.44
N THR A 424 17.08 27.48 -1.61
CA THR A 424 18.23 28.15 -2.21
C THR A 424 17.83 28.89 -3.48
N SER A 425 18.62 29.93 -3.87
CA SER A 425 18.36 30.75 -5.06
C SER A 425 19.03 30.23 -6.35
N GLY A 426 19.83 29.13 -6.23
CA GLY A 426 20.54 28.57 -7.39
C GLY A 426 21.80 29.33 -7.79
N VAL A 427 22.28 29.01 -8.98
CA VAL A 427 23.55 29.54 -9.57
C VAL A 427 23.28 30.10 -10.96
N ARG A 428 24.18 30.96 -11.47
CA ARG A 428 24.03 31.53 -12.81
C ARG A 428 24.13 30.42 -13.89
N GLY A 429 23.08 30.28 -14.70
CA GLY A 429 23.02 29.36 -15.84
C GLY A 429 23.52 29.98 -17.14
N ILE A 430 23.14 31.23 -17.42
CA ILE A 430 23.54 31.98 -18.60
C ILE A 430 23.88 33.43 -18.24
N GLY A 431 24.88 34.00 -18.90
CA GLY A 431 25.23 35.40 -18.80
C GLY A 431 24.45 36.22 -19.83
N MET A 432 23.68 37.21 -19.35
CA MET A 432 22.85 38.07 -20.20
C MET A 432 23.25 39.53 -20.08
N LYS A 433 22.90 40.33 -21.11
CA LYS A 433 22.96 41.78 -21.09
C LYS A 433 21.69 42.36 -20.46
N ASP A 434 21.75 43.59 -20.01
CA ASP A 434 20.59 44.30 -19.47
C ASP A 434 19.45 44.33 -20.50
N GLY A 435 18.24 44.14 -20.05
CA GLY A 435 17.03 44.08 -20.88
C GLY A 435 16.79 42.76 -21.61
N VAL A 436 17.69 41.77 -21.47
CA VAL A 436 17.52 40.43 -22.03
C VAL A 436 17.09 39.48 -20.91
N SER A 437 16.13 38.63 -21.19
CA SER A 437 15.66 37.60 -20.25
C SER A 437 15.78 36.19 -20.84
N VAL A 438 15.80 35.18 -19.96
CA VAL A 438 15.63 33.79 -20.39
C VAL A 438 14.21 33.62 -20.90
N LEU A 439 14.09 32.95 -22.03
CA LEU A 439 12.82 32.60 -22.66
C LEU A 439 12.29 31.23 -22.13
N GLY A 440 13.20 30.30 -21.93
CA GLY A 440 12.83 28.97 -21.47
C GLY A 440 14.03 28.06 -21.28
N MET A 441 13.75 26.89 -20.71
CA MET A 441 14.70 25.81 -20.47
C MET A 441 14.18 24.50 -21.05
N GLU A 442 15.02 23.78 -21.76
CA GLU A 442 14.77 22.41 -22.22
C GLU A 442 15.87 21.48 -21.73
N VAL A 443 15.50 20.20 -21.53
CA VAL A 443 16.41 19.13 -21.16
C VAL A 443 16.53 18.17 -22.32
N THR A 444 17.75 17.73 -22.61
CA THR A 444 18.03 16.82 -23.72
C THR A 444 19.12 15.82 -23.34
N ASN A 445 19.04 14.62 -23.89
CA ASN A 445 20.11 13.61 -23.84
C ASN A 445 21.16 13.77 -24.98
N GLY A 446 21.11 14.89 -25.70
CA GLY A 446 21.99 15.16 -26.84
C GLY A 446 21.40 14.77 -28.20
N ASN A 447 20.27 14.12 -28.24
CA ASN A 447 19.59 13.69 -29.48
C ASN A 447 18.44 14.64 -29.84
N GLY A 448 18.02 14.62 -31.12
CA GLY A 448 16.93 15.42 -31.64
C GLY A 448 17.36 16.81 -32.06
N ASP A 449 16.38 17.67 -32.34
CA ASP A 449 16.57 19.02 -32.81
C ASP A 449 16.01 20.04 -31.80
N LEU A 450 16.64 21.20 -31.74
CA LEU A 450 16.09 22.37 -31.07
C LEU A 450 15.26 23.19 -32.06
N PHE A 451 13.96 23.22 -31.86
CA PHE A 451 13.05 24.11 -32.58
C PHE A 451 13.02 25.47 -31.91
N VAL A 452 13.09 26.53 -32.72
CA VAL A 452 12.98 27.90 -32.28
C VAL A 452 12.09 28.70 -33.23
N ILE A 453 11.31 29.65 -32.70
CA ILE A 453 10.43 30.50 -33.46
C ILE A 453 10.42 31.92 -32.90
N THR A 454 10.33 32.92 -33.77
CA THR A 454 10.27 34.35 -33.41
C THR A 454 8.83 34.86 -33.34
N GLU A 455 8.61 36.00 -32.70
CA GLU A 455 7.30 36.64 -32.53
C GLU A 455 6.55 36.84 -33.87
N ARG A 456 7.27 37.06 -34.99
CA ARG A 456 6.71 37.30 -36.32
C ARG A 456 6.62 36.03 -37.20
N GLY A 457 6.71 34.85 -36.60
CA GLY A 457 6.46 33.58 -37.26
C GLY A 457 7.61 32.98 -38.06
N TYR A 458 8.85 33.42 -37.86
CA TYR A 458 10.02 32.80 -38.46
C TYR A 458 10.59 31.73 -37.54
N GLY A 459 10.60 30.48 -38.01
CA GLY A 459 11.05 29.34 -37.22
C GLY A 459 12.00 28.42 -37.97
N LYS A 460 12.66 27.55 -37.24
CA LYS A 460 13.53 26.51 -37.78
C LYS A 460 13.80 25.45 -36.73
N ARG A 461 14.33 24.32 -37.14
CA ARG A 461 14.94 23.33 -36.26
C ARG A 461 16.43 23.21 -36.53
N THR A 462 17.21 22.96 -35.49
CA THR A 462 18.66 22.80 -35.56
C THR A 462 19.05 21.59 -34.74
N PRO A 463 19.90 20.65 -35.26
CA PRO A 463 20.35 19.49 -34.48
C PRO A 463 20.96 19.95 -33.15
N VAL A 464 20.58 19.29 -32.07
CA VAL A 464 21.16 19.56 -30.74
C VAL A 464 22.67 19.35 -30.76
N ALA A 465 23.18 18.43 -31.56
CA ALA A 465 24.59 18.16 -31.74
C ALA A 465 25.40 19.35 -32.28
N ASP A 466 24.73 20.32 -32.97
CA ASP A 466 25.39 21.54 -33.47
C ASP A 466 25.67 22.55 -32.35
N TYR A 467 25.09 22.39 -31.16
CA TYR A 467 25.33 23.27 -30.03
C TYR A 467 26.57 22.81 -29.25
N PRO A 468 27.63 23.67 -29.15
CA PRO A 468 28.78 23.30 -28.33
C PRO A 468 28.36 23.25 -26.85
N GLU A 469 28.82 22.25 -26.17
CA GLU A 469 28.72 22.20 -24.70
C GLU A 469 29.64 23.26 -24.11
N GLN A 470 29.12 24.10 -23.24
CA GLN A 470 29.80 25.22 -22.62
C GLN A 470 29.75 25.12 -21.10
N ASN A 471 30.59 25.88 -20.43
CA ASN A 471 30.46 26.06 -19.00
C ASN A 471 29.23 26.93 -18.69
N ARG A 472 28.43 26.54 -17.67
CA ARG A 472 27.31 27.37 -17.22
C ARG A 472 27.76 28.82 -16.91
N GLY A 473 26.86 29.77 -17.07
CA GLY A 473 27.14 31.18 -16.84
C GLY A 473 27.81 31.90 -18.02
N GLY A 474 28.15 31.17 -19.09
CA GLY A 474 28.63 31.73 -20.36
C GLY A 474 27.56 32.55 -21.11
N GLN A 475 27.95 33.30 -22.14
CA GLN A 475 27.02 34.13 -22.93
C GLN A 475 26.21 33.37 -23.97
N GLY A 476 26.49 32.07 -24.15
CA GLY A 476 25.85 31.23 -25.17
C GLY A 476 26.26 31.58 -26.60
N VAL A 477 25.68 30.87 -27.55
CA VAL A 477 25.85 31.02 -28.98
C VAL A 477 24.54 31.44 -29.63
N TYR A 478 24.60 32.06 -30.82
CA TYR A 478 23.39 32.37 -31.56
C TYR A 478 22.67 31.08 -31.97
N THR A 479 21.38 30.98 -31.65
CA THR A 479 20.49 29.89 -32.08
C THR A 479 19.69 30.30 -33.31
N ILE A 480 19.43 31.61 -33.48
CA ILE A 480 18.79 32.19 -34.65
C ILE A 480 19.34 33.59 -34.85
N GLN A 481 19.50 34.04 -36.11
CA GLN A 481 19.90 35.39 -36.41
C GLN A 481 18.69 36.33 -36.33
N MET A 482 18.69 37.20 -35.35
CA MET A 482 17.62 38.17 -35.11
C MET A 482 17.75 39.36 -36.06
N THR A 483 16.60 39.85 -36.53
CA THR A 483 16.48 41.12 -37.30
C THR A 483 15.23 41.85 -36.81
N GLU A 484 15.20 43.17 -36.93
CA GLU A 484 14.05 43.98 -36.47
C GLU A 484 12.71 43.52 -37.07
N ARG A 485 12.73 43.06 -38.33
CA ARG A 485 11.52 42.54 -39.02
C ARG A 485 10.96 41.24 -38.43
N LYS A 486 11.72 40.50 -37.59
CA LYS A 486 11.34 39.20 -37.07
C LYS A 486 10.89 39.23 -35.59
N GLY A 487 11.11 40.33 -34.92
CA GLY A 487 10.86 40.46 -33.49
C GLY A 487 11.82 39.64 -32.64
N ASN A 488 11.51 39.46 -31.35
CA ASN A 488 12.26 38.65 -30.41
C ASN A 488 12.00 37.15 -30.60
N LEU A 489 12.85 36.32 -30.00
CA LEU A 489 12.58 34.89 -29.89
C LEU A 489 11.36 34.70 -28.99
N ALA A 490 10.36 33.98 -29.49
CA ALA A 490 9.07 33.75 -28.80
C ALA A 490 8.99 32.42 -28.09
N ALA A 491 9.51 31.33 -28.71
CA ALA A 491 9.47 30.00 -28.09
C ALA A 491 10.63 29.14 -28.56
N MET A 492 10.95 28.14 -27.73
CA MET A 492 11.83 27.02 -28.07
C MET A 492 11.29 25.71 -27.53
N LYS A 493 11.52 24.60 -28.25
CA LYS A 493 11.22 23.24 -27.83
C LYS A 493 12.24 22.26 -28.39
N THR A 494 12.60 21.24 -27.62
CA THR A 494 13.30 20.07 -28.15
C THR A 494 12.30 19.19 -28.90
N VAL A 495 12.62 18.77 -30.11
CA VAL A 495 11.73 18.03 -30.98
C VAL A 495 12.41 16.81 -31.59
N GLY A 496 11.66 15.76 -31.83
CA GLY A 496 12.06 14.58 -32.59
C GLY A 496 11.14 14.38 -33.80
N PRO A 497 11.45 13.44 -34.68
CA PRO A 497 10.72 13.23 -35.94
C PRO A 497 9.23 12.84 -35.75
N GLN A 498 8.86 12.37 -34.55
CA GLN A 498 7.49 11.92 -34.23
C GLN A 498 6.67 13.01 -33.52
N HIS A 499 7.16 14.23 -33.45
CA HIS A 499 6.45 15.30 -32.75
C HIS A 499 5.65 16.17 -33.71
N GLU A 500 4.57 16.73 -33.19
CA GLU A 500 3.77 17.77 -33.83
C GLU A 500 3.79 18.99 -32.92
N LEU A 501 3.84 20.16 -33.55
CA LEU A 501 3.87 21.44 -32.86
C LEU A 501 2.58 22.21 -33.11
N PHE A 502 2.04 22.77 -32.05
CA PHE A 502 0.96 23.75 -32.10
C PHE A 502 1.57 25.10 -31.80
N ILE A 503 1.55 25.99 -32.80
CA ILE A 503 2.06 27.34 -32.68
C ILE A 503 0.85 28.26 -32.50
N VAL A 504 0.93 29.12 -31.50
CA VAL A 504 -0.19 29.93 -31.03
C VAL A 504 0.22 31.39 -30.97
N THR A 505 -0.68 32.24 -31.44
CA THR A 505 -0.52 33.70 -31.36
C THR A 505 -1.32 34.31 -30.21
N GLU A 506 -1.03 35.55 -29.80
CA GLU A 506 -1.82 36.27 -28.80
C GLU A 506 -3.28 36.47 -29.24
N GLY A 507 -3.52 36.68 -30.54
CA GLY A 507 -4.86 36.74 -31.12
C GLY A 507 -5.56 35.37 -31.27
N ALA A 508 -5.10 34.34 -30.54
CA ALA A 508 -5.65 32.98 -30.50
C ALA A 508 -5.66 32.22 -31.84
N THR A 509 -4.87 32.62 -32.82
CA THR A 509 -4.68 31.87 -34.05
C THR A 509 -3.74 30.69 -33.78
N VAL A 510 -4.17 29.47 -34.10
CA VAL A 510 -3.40 28.24 -33.87
C VAL A 510 -3.14 27.51 -35.18
N ILE A 511 -1.86 27.17 -35.43
CA ILE A 511 -1.49 26.26 -36.50
C ILE A 511 -0.86 24.99 -35.94
N ARG A 512 -1.09 23.88 -36.64
CA ARG A 512 -0.48 22.58 -36.36
C ARG A 512 0.50 22.24 -37.47
N VAL A 513 1.75 21.97 -37.08
CA VAL A 513 2.83 21.68 -38.02
C VAL A 513 3.53 20.40 -37.57
N LYS A 514 3.82 19.50 -38.50
CA LYS A 514 4.64 18.31 -38.21
C LYS A 514 6.11 18.72 -38.19
N THR A 515 6.89 18.10 -37.32
CA THR A 515 8.32 18.40 -37.17
C THR A 515 9.09 18.20 -38.49
N ASP A 516 8.73 17.20 -39.29
CA ASP A 516 9.39 16.89 -40.57
C ASP A 516 9.17 17.99 -41.64
N GLU A 517 8.07 18.73 -41.56
CA GLU A 517 7.77 19.85 -42.47
C GLU A 517 8.60 21.11 -42.16
N ILE A 518 9.29 21.14 -40.98
CA ILE A 518 10.08 22.25 -40.53
C ILE A 518 11.51 22.14 -41.09
N SER A 519 11.99 23.15 -41.75
CA SER A 519 13.34 23.16 -42.29
C SER A 519 14.41 23.00 -41.21
N GLN A 520 15.28 21.99 -41.37
CA GLN A 520 16.46 21.79 -40.55
C GLN A 520 17.61 22.64 -41.10
N THR A 521 18.12 23.51 -40.27
CA THR A 521 19.17 24.46 -40.69
C THR A 521 20.17 24.73 -39.56
N GLY A 522 21.38 25.18 -39.89
CA GLY A 522 22.40 25.47 -38.91
C GLY A 522 22.03 26.66 -37.98
N ARG A 523 22.73 26.77 -36.86
CA ARG A 523 22.44 27.72 -35.76
C ARG A 523 22.34 29.20 -36.19
N ALA A 524 23.27 29.70 -37.00
CA ALA A 524 23.37 31.13 -37.35
C ALA A 524 22.46 31.56 -38.52
N THR A 525 21.46 30.73 -38.90
CA THR A 525 20.53 31.06 -39.97
C THR A 525 19.33 31.84 -39.46
N GLN A 526 18.61 32.46 -40.41
CA GLN A 526 17.48 33.34 -40.11
C GLN A 526 16.15 32.61 -39.92
N GLY A 527 16.09 31.27 -40.16
CA GLY A 527 14.86 30.53 -40.20
C GLY A 527 13.97 30.84 -41.41
N VAL A 528 12.88 30.07 -41.54
CA VAL A 528 11.89 30.23 -42.61
C VAL A 528 10.55 30.71 -42.02
N LYS A 529 9.73 31.34 -42.84
CA LYS A 529 8.40 31.77 -42.40
C LYS A 529 7.48 30.53 -42.25
N MET A 530 7.07 30.29 -41.04
CA MET A 530 6.22 29.15 -40.69
C MET A 530 4.75 29.53 -40.57
N MET A 531 4.51 30.76 -40.12
CA MET A 531 3.18 31.30 -39.94
C MET A 531 3.15 32.74 -40.35
N THR A 532 2.10 33.18 -41.02
CA THR A 532 1.82 34.59 -41.24
C THR A 532 1.11 35.14 -40.01
N VAL A 533 1.72 36.13 -39.41
CA VAL A 533 1.21 36.78 -38.20
C VAL A 533 0.83 38.21 -38.59
N ASP A 534 -0.35 38.65 -38.19
CA ASP A 534 -0.83 40.00 -38.46
C ASP A 534 0.04 41.07 -37.77
N ASP A 535 0.00 42.33 -38.24
CA ASP A 535 0.88 43.36 -37.76
C ASP A 535 0.74 43.67 -36.26
N ASN A 536 -0.47 43.48 -35.72
CA ASN A 536 -0.78 43.69 -34.30
C ASN A 536 -0.78 42.40 -33.45
N ASP A 537 -0.44 41.24 -34.07
CA ASP A 537 -0.39 39.96 -33.39
C ASP A 537 1.07 39.47 -33.27
N ARG A 538 1.29 38.53 -32.35
CA ARG A 538 2.62 37.91 -32.17
C ARG A 538 2.46 36.47 -31.64
N ILE A 539 3.43 35.64 -31.98
CA ILE A 539 3.50 34.29 -31.40
C ILE A 539 3.81 34.39 -29.92
N CYS A 540 3.02 33.74 -29.09
CA CYS A 540 3.17 33.73 -27.63
C CYS A 540 3.52 32.35 -27.04
N ALA A 541 3.12 31.24 -27.69
CA ALA A 541 3.36 29.91 -27.16
C ALA A 541 3.56 28.86 -28.25
N VAL A 542 4.28 27.77 -27.90
CA VAL A 542 4.40 26.56 -28.71
C VAL A 542 4.24 25.35 -27.83
N ALA A 543 3.23 24.53 -28.12
CA ALA A 543 3.00 23.25 -27.46
C ALA A 543 3.52 22.09 -28.33
N ARG A 544 4.11 21.08 -27.71
CA ARG A 544 4.60 19.88 -28.36
C ARG A 544 3.69 18.69 -28.02
N MET A 545 3.26 17.97 -29.02
CA MET A 545 2.56 16.70 -28.85
C MET A 545 3.35 15.55 -29.49
N THR A 546 3.34 14.40 -28.84
CA THR A 546 3.86 13.17 -29.45
C THR A 546 2.74 12.59 -30.33
N ALA A 547 3.01 12.35 -31.62
CA ALA A 547 2.08 11.65 -32.47
C ALA A 547 1.83 10.26 -31.88
N ALA A 548 0.54 9.85 -31.78
CA ALA A 548 0.19 8.53 -31.30
C ALA A 548 0.95 7.48 -32.13
N LYS A 549 1.67 6.56 -31.49
CA LYS A 549 2.37 5.45 -32.16
C LYS A 549 1.37 4.71 -33.05
N GLU A 550 1.61 4.71 -34.36
CA GLU A 550 0.96 3.78 -35.26
C GLU A 550 1.33 2.36 -34.77
N LYS A 551 0.34 1.52 -34.43
CA LYS A 551 0.58 0.09 -34.27
C LYS A 551 1.14 -0.41 -35.60
N PRO A 552 2.22 -1.23 -35.62
CA PRO A 552 2.67 -1.86 -36.84
C PRO A 552 1.53 -2.69 -37.43
N GLU A 553 1.15 -2.40 -38.66
CA GLU A 553 0.33 -3.29 -39.46
C GLU A 553 1.19 -4.52 -39.77
N GLY A 554 0.77 -5.67 -39.26
CA GLY A 554 1.36 -6.96 -39.65
C GLY A 554 1.55 -7.93 -38.51
N GLU A 555 0.44 -8.54 -38.08
CA GLU A 555 0.40 -9.97 -37.79
C GLU A 555 -1.07 -10.38 -37.81
N GLY A 556 -1.35 -11.37 -38.65
CA GLY A 556 -2.62 -11.81 -39.19
C GLY A 556 -3.73 -11.96 -38.15
N ALA A 557 -4.85 -11.41 -38.49
CA ALA A 557 -6.12 -11.88 -38.00
C ALA A 557 -6.35 -13.29 -38.59
N GLU A 558 -6.02 -14.32 -37.84
CA GLU A 558 -6.61 -15.63 -38.05
C GLU A 558 -8.09 -15.52 -37.71
N ALA A 559 -8.89 -15.81 -38.70
CA ALA A 559 -10.32 -15.86 -38.65
C ALA A 559 -10.77 -16.78 -37.50
N ALA A 560 -11.53 -16.24 -36.56
CA ALA A 560 -12.36 -17.05 -35.68
C ALA A 560 -13.39 -17.75 -36.58
N VAL A 561 -13.22 -19.05 -36.72
CA VAL A 561 -14.20 -19.95 -37.31
C VAL A 561 -15.39 -19.99 -36.35
N ASP A 562 -16.54 -19.52 -36.81
CA ASP A 562 -17.84 -19.80 -36.23
C ASP A 562 -18.04 -21.32 -36.22
N THR A 563 -17.92 -21.94 -35.06
CA THR A 563 -18.48 -23.27 -34.84
C THR A 563 -19.91 -23.07 -34.33
N GLU A 564 -20.84 -23.24 -35.25
CA GLU A 564 -22.24 -23.56 -34.93
C GLU A 564 -22.27 -24.80 -34.05
N GLU A 565 -22.68 -24.65 -32.80
CA GLU A 565 -23.08 -25.76 -31.95
C GLU A 565 -24.40 -26.34 -32.44
N ALA A 566 -24.33 -27.56 -32.97
CA ALA A 566 -25.49 -28.39 -33.22
C ALA A 566 -26.14 -28.81 -31.89
N PRO A 567 -27.47 -28.96 -31.81
CA PRO A 567 -28.15 -29.32 -30.58
C PRO A 567 -27.87 -30.79 -30.22
N VAL A 568 -27.37 -30.99 -28.97
CA VAL A 568 -27.22 -32.34 -28.41
C VAL A 568 -28.59 -32.87 -28.03
N ASP A 569 -28.96 -33.96 -28.69
CA ASP A 569 -30.11 -34.80 -28.42
C ASP A 569 -29.99 -35.46 -27.04
N LEU A 570 -30.91 -35.15 -26.14
CA LEU A 570 -31.04 -35.79 -24.82
C LEU A 570 -31.77 -37.12 -24.98
N GLY A 571 -31.04 -38.20 -25.24
CA GLY A 571 -31.57 -39.56 -25.14
C GLY A 571 -31.87 -39.94 -23.69
N ASP A 572 -33.13 -40.28 -23.41
CA ASP A 572 -33.58 -41.04 -22.26
C ASP A 572 -32.81 -42.37 -22.15
N GLY A 573 -32.16 -42.60 -21.08
CA GLY A 573 -31.43 -43.84 -20.76
C GLY A 573 -31.42 -44.11 -19.26
N ASN A 574 -32.54 -44.67 -18.80
CA ASN A 574 -32.67 -45.41 -17.53
C ASN A 574 -31.74 -46.63 -17.55
N ASP A 575 -30.73 -46.66 -16.68
CA ASP A 575 -30.15 -47.91 -16.16
C ASP A 575 -29.27 -47.59 -14.93
N MET A 576 -29.82 -47.82 -13.76
CA MET A 576 -29.12 -48.01 -12.49
C MET A 576 -28.73 -49.49 -12.34
N PRO A 577 -27.53 -49.81 -11.93
CA PRO A 577 -27.28 -51.03 -11.16
C PRO A 577 -27.35 -50.73 -9.64
N GLU A 578 -28.32 -51.35 -8.97
CA GLU A 578 -28.21 -51.73 -7.57
C GLU A 578 -27.00 -52.62 -7.41
N ASP A 579 -26.10 -52.24 -6.48
CA ASP A 579 -25.38 -53.15 -5.55
C ASP A 579 -24.29 -52.34 -4.86
N LEU A 580 -24.48 -52.12 -3.58
CA LEU A 580 -23.50 -52.14 -2.49
C LEU A 580 -24.02 -51.35 -1.27
N LEU A 581 -25.02 -51.97 -0.62
CA LEU A 581 -25.20 -51.87 0.81
C LEU A 581 -24.34 -53.00 1.42
N ASP A 582 -23.52 -52.62 2.41
CA ASP A 582 -22.86 -53.38 3.49
C ASP A 582 -21.34 -53.13 3.51
N GLU A 583 -20.90 -52.18 4.32
CA GLU A 583 -20.03 -52.28 5.50
C GLU A 583 -19.83 -50.91 6.17
#